data_8599ce50fb6e1be486458fe88537cf3c
#
_entry.id   8599ce50fb6e1be486458fe88537cf3c
#
_cell.length_a   1.000
_cell.length_b   1.000
_cell.length_c   1.000
_cell.angle_alpha   90.00
_cell.angle_beta   90.00
_cell.angle_gamma   90.00
#
_symmetry.space_group_name_H-M   'P 1'
#
loop_
_entity.id
_entity.type
_entity.pdbx_description
1 polymer ?
#
loop_
_entity_poly.entity_id
_entity_poly.type
_entity_poly.pdbx_seq_one_letter_code
_entity_poly.pdbx_strand_id
1 'polypeptide(L)' 'SSEGATLYVTASPCMECAKLIIQSGIKRVVYGEKYRIMDGVELLERAGVQVDFMPDTPASNL' A
#
# COMPACT_ATOMS: atom_id res chain seq x y z
N SER A 1 -8.52 13.29 8.21
CA SER A 1 -7.37 13.35 7.34
C SER A 1 -6.54 12.09 7.46
N SER A 2 -6.07 11.59 6.33
CA SER A 2 -5.24 10.37 6.35
C SER A 2 -3.77 10.69 6.16
N GLU A 3 -3.41 11.94 6.23
CA GLU A 3 -2.02 12.32 6.06
C GLU A 3 -1.17 11.68 7.16
N GLY A 4 -0.10 10.99 6.75
CA GLY A 4 0.77 10.31 7.69
C GLY A 4 0.24 8.98 8.19
N ALA A 5 -0.94 8.58 7.76
CA ALA A 5 -1.55 7.35 8.23
C ALA A 5 -0.94 6.12 7.58
N THR A 6 -1.23 4.98 8.17
CA THR A 6 -0.84 3.67 7.63
C THR A 6 -2.08 3.01 7.04
N LEU A 7 -1.94 2.50 5.83
CA LEU A 7 -3.02 1.80 5.14
C LEU A 7 -2.71 0.32 5.07
N TYR A 8 -3.67 -0.50 5.48
CA TYR A 8 -3.54 -1.95 5.40
C TYR A 8 -4.43 -2.46 4.27
N VAL A 9 -3.85 -3.21 3.36
CA VAL A 9 -4.59 -3.78 2.23
C VAL A 9 -4.34 -5.26 2.14
N THR A 10 -5.28 -5.97 1.55
CA THR A 10 -5.17 -7.41 1.42
C THR A 10 -4.07 -7.79 0.43
N ALA A 11 -4.01 -7.09 -0.68
CA ALA A 11 -3.07 -7.42 -1.75
C ALA A 11 -2.31 -6.18 -2.17
N SER A 12 -1.19 -6.39 -2.85
CA SER A 12 -0.38 -5.27 -3.32
C SER A 12 -1.24 -4.34 -4.19
N PRO A 13 -1.11 -3.02 -3.99
CA PRO A 13 -1.93 -2.08 -4.73
C PRO A 13 -1.55 -2.02 -6.20
N CYS A 14 -2.55 -1.79 -7.04
CA CYS A 14 -2.30 -1.57 -8.45
C CYS A 14 -1.85 -0.12 -8.66
N MET A 15 -1.49 0.20 -9.90
CA MET A 15 -1.01 1.54 -10.22
C MET A 15 -2.03 2.61 -9.87
N GLU A 16 -3.30 2.36 -10.17
CA GLU A 16 -4.37 3.32 -9.87
C GLU A 16 -4.50 3.54 -8.38
N CYS A 17 -4.50 2.45 -7.62
CA CYS A 17 -4.60 2.56 -6.18
C CYS A 17 -3.39 3.27 -5.60
N ALA A 18 -2.21 3.00 -6.13
CA ALA A 18 -1.00 3.66 -5.65
C ALA A 18 -1.09 5.17 -5.83
N LYS A 19 -1.60 5.61 -6.97
CA LYS A 19 -1.75 7.04 -7.20
C LYS A 19 -2.67 7.69 -6.17
N LEU A 20 -3.77 7.02 -5.86
CA LEU A 20 -4.70 7.54 -4.88
C LEU A 20 -4.09 7.58 -3.49
N ILE A 21 -3.33 6.55 -3.15
CA ILE A 21 -2.65 6.50 -1.86
C ILE A 21 -1.69 7.67 -1.73
N ILE A 22 -0.92 7.94 -2.77
CA ILE A 22 0.02 9.04 -2.75
C ILE A 22 -0.70 10.37 -2.57
N GLN A 23 -1.80 10.55 -3.30
CA GLN A 23 -2.56 11.80 -3.21
C GLN A 23 -3.20 11.99 -1.85
N SER A 24 -3.49 10.90 -1.16
CA SER A 24 -4.13 10.97 0.15
C SER A 24 -3.15 11.33 1.27
N GLY A 25 -1.86 11.35 0.99
CA GLY A 25 -0.87 11.66 2.01
C GLY A 25 -0.54 10.50 2.92
N ILE A 26 -0.95 9.30 2.55
CA ILE A 26 -0.63 8.11 3.32
C ILE A 26 0.88 7.87 3.23
N LYS A 27 1.51 7.57 4.36
CA LYS A 27 2.95 7.42 4.42
C LYS A 27 3.41 5.98 4.51
N ARG A 28 2.52 5.07 4.81
CA ARG A 28 2.87 3.67 4.94
C ARG A 28 1.76 2.79 4.43
N VAL A 29 2.12 1.75 3.69
CA VAL A 29 1.16 0.76 3.20
C VAL A 29 1.66 -0.62 3.60
N VAL A 30 0.76 -1.43 4.16
CA VAL A 30 1.07 -2.81 4.52
C VAL A 30 0.14 -3.71 3.72
N TYR A 31 0.70 -4.71 3.05
CA TYR A 31 -0.12 -5.63 2.26
C TYR A 31 0.23 -7.07 2.60
N GLY A 32 -0.74 -7.96 2.39
CA GLY A 32 -0.61 -9.36 2.80
C GLY A 32 -0.43 -10.34 1.67
N GLU A 33 -0.65 -9.94 0.44
CA GLU A 33 -0.48 -10.80 -0.72
C GLU A 33 0.21 -10.06 -1.83
N LYS A 34 1.11 -10.74 -2.52
CA LYS A 34 1.81 -10.16 -3.65
C LYS A 34 1.14 -10.59 -4.94
N TYR A 35 0.85 -9.63 -5.80
CA TYR A 35 0.44 -9.92 -7.14
C TYR A 35 1.66 -10.07 -8.03
N ARG A 36 1.43 -10.62 -9.22
CA ARG A 36 2.48 -10.80 -10.20
C ARG A 36 3.09 -9.45 -10.59
N ILE A 37 2.25 -8.44 -10.73
CA ILE A 37 2.69 -7.11 -11.15
C ILE A 37 2.81 -6.22 -9.93
N MET A 38 3.98 -5.66 -9.73
CA MET A 38 4.26 -4.84 -8.56
C MET A 38 4.51 -3.37 -8.91
N ASP A 39 3.97 -2.93 -10.04
CA ASP A 39 4.18 -1.55 -10.49
C ASP A 39 3.66 -0.54 -9.49
N GLY A 40 2.52 -0.83 -8.87
CA GLY A 40 1.97 0.09 -7.87
C GLY A 40 2.86 0.22 -6.66
N VAL A 41 3.45 -0.89 -6.22
CA VAL A 41 4.35 -0.86 -5.07
C VAL A 41 5.59 -0.04 -5.41
N GLU A 42 6.13 -0.23 -6.61
CA GLU A 42 7.30 0.55 -7.01
C GLU A 42 6.99 2.03 -7.06
N LEU A 43 5.81 2.38 -7.55
CA LEU A 43 5.41 3.78 -7.60
C LEU A 43 5.33 4.37 -6.20
N LEU A 44 4.77 3.63 -5.26
CA LEU A 44 4.68 4.08 -3.87
C LEU A 44 6.05 4.34 -3.29
N GLU A 45 6.98 3.42 -3.53
CA GLU A 45 8.33 3.56 -2.99
C GLU A 45 9.03 4.77 -3.58
N ARG A 46 8.84 5.00 -4.86
CA ARG A 46 9.43 6.19 -5.50
C ARG A 46 8.88 7.47 -4.93
N ALA A 47 7.64 7.45 -4.48
CA ALA A 47 7.01 8.63 -3.91
C ALA A 47 7.34 8.81 -2.44
N GLY A 48 8.14 7.92 -1.87
CA GLY A 48 8.55 8.04 -0.48
C GLY A 48 7.61 7.37 0.49
N VAL A 49 6.69 6.57 0.00
CA VAL A 49 5.77 5.83 0.87
C VAL A 49 6.45 4.54 1.30
N GLN A 50 6.42 4.25 2.58
CA GLN A 50 6.97 3.00 3.10
C GLN A 50 6.00 1.87 2.76
N VAL A 51 6.51 0.80 2.17
CA VAL A 51 5.66 -0.33 1.79
C VAL A 51 6.22 -1.58 2.44
N ASP A 52 5.38 -2.27 3.20
CA ASP A 52 5.76 -3.47 3.92
C ASP A 52 4.90 -4.64 3.49
N PHE A 53 5.52 -5.78 3.32
CA PHE A 53 4.83 -7.01 3.00
C PHE A 53 4.72 -7.85 4.27
N MET A 54 3.50 -8.07 4.74
CA MET A 54 3.26 -8.82 5.95
C MET A 54 2.16 -9.85 5.68
N PRO A 55 2.54 -11.04 5.20
CA PRO A 55 1.54 -12.04 4.81
C PRO A 55 0.65 -12.50 5.95
N ASP A 56 1.10 -12.36 7.17
CA ASP A 56 0.32 -12.78 8.32
C ASP A 56 -0.62 -11.70 8.83
N THR A 57 -0.59 -10.53 8.24
CA THR A 57 -1.44 -9.43 8.69
C THR A 57 -2.88 -9.68 8.27
N PRO A 58 -3.83 -9.70 9.21
CA PRO A 58 -5.24 -9.91 8.86
C PRO A 58 -5.86 -8.59 8.38
N ALA A 59 -5.38 -8.09 7.25
CA ALA A 59 -5.74 -6.77 6.78
C ALA A 59 -7.24 -6.61 6.56
N SER A 60 -7.88 -7.66 6.11
CA SER A 60 -9.30 -7.61 5.83
C SER A 60 -10.11 -8.28 6.92
N ASN A 61 -9.53 -8.46 8.03
CA ASN A 61 -10.15 -9.15 9.12
C ASN A 61 -11.23 -8.28 9.73
N LEU A 62 -12.39 -8.69 9.64
CA LEU A 62 -13.47 -7.86 10.18
C LEU A 62 -14.56 -8.65 10.77
#